data_0105ba520021d73386789c7270e4a682
#
_entry.id   0105ba520021d73386789c7270e4a682
#
_cell.length_a   1.000
_cell.length_b   1.000
_cell.length_c   1.000
_cell.angle_alpha   90.00
_cell.angle_beta   90.00
_cell.angle_gamma   90.00
#
_symmetry.space_group_name_H-M   'P 1'
#
loop_
_entity.id
_entity.type
_entity.pdbx_description
1 polymer ?
#
loop_
_entity_poly.entity_id
_entity_poly.type
_entity_poly.pdbx_seq_one_letter_code
_entity_poly.pdbx_strand_id
1 'polypeptide(L)'
;MKRLDATFESCSDLQELFQPLSPDLVALQLSCGPLKGRLQAWGFDGFRLNLLNTNQTLFLSGSRRHEPCTLALPLNPSEGEVGYKAQGITMPWPGLMGYNRGLIDFDLKLPAGAQLATVVISKAAWLDRHGQRDGPLMLKRWEESNQLEVRTPLRDELQRQLMALIHSQEDPEQTEDSDQLIHALIQCFEDPAAQTLPIAKREARHQAAIDLLHWCAQHPKTPLKIEEISREIFQSRTSLFQGSKEHFKRTPLELQRSVRLDRVRQLLLNRKQRHNQGLTGVSDILEAMGFSSRSHFAHRYEQHFHELPHETLNRSHTKAP
;
A
#
# COMPACT_ATOMS: atom_id res chain seq x y z
N MET A 1 21.05 -1.84 -6.90
CA MET A 1 19.69 -1.54 -7.43
C MET A 1 19.59 -0.04 -7.69
N LYS A 2 18.98 0.38 -8.79
CA LYS A 2 18.80 1.81 -9.05
C LYS A 2 17.86 2.44 -8.04
N ARG A 3 18.15 3.66 -7.60
CA ARG A 3 17.27 4.48 -6.77
C ARG A 3 15.99 4.78 -7.55
N LEU A 4 14.83 4.53 -6.94
CA LEU A 4 13.53 4.97 -7.44
C LEU A 4 13.12 6.21 -6.64
N ASP A 5 12.63 7.22 -7.31
CA ASP A 5 12.00 8.39 -6.71
C ASP A 5 10.89 8.85 -7.66
N ALA A 6 9.67 8.55 -7.31
CA ALA A 6 8.51 8.79 -8.18
C ALA A 6 7.33 9.32 -7.39
N THR A 7 6.60 10.25 -7.99
CA THR A 7 5.32 10.76 -7.48
C THR A 7 4.17 10.05 -8.18
N PHE A 8 3.05 9.93 -7.48
CA PHE A 8 1.80 9.39 -8.04
C PHE A 8 0.61 10.26 -7.66
N GLU A 9 -0.36 10.32 -8.55
CA GLU A 9 -1.59 11.12 -8.39
C GLU A 9 -2.86 10.26 -8.56
N SER A 10 -2.69 8.93 -8.73
CA SER A 10 -3.76 7.93 -8.76
C SER A 10 -3.32 6.64 -8.08
N CYS A 11 -4.28 5.84 -7.63
CA CYS A 11 -3.98 4.49 -7.12
C CYS A 11 -3.41 3.59 -8.21
N SER A 12 -3.84 3.76 -9.45
CA SER A 12 -3.32 3.01 -10.59
C SER A 12 -1.84 3.33 -10.87
N ASP A 13 -1.40 4.60 -10.72
CA ASP A 13 0.02 4.95 -10.80
C ASP A 13 0.82 4.27 -9.70
N LEU A 14 0.29 4.28 -8.46
CA LEU A 14 0.92 3.59 -7.34
C LEU A 14 1.08 2.09 -7.60
N GLN A 15 0.05 1.44 -8.16
CA GLN A 15 0.09 0.02 -8.54
C GLN A 15 1.19 -0.25 -9.57
N GLU A 16 1.33 0.60 -10.60
CA GLU A 16 2.38 0.49 -11.62
C GLU A 16 3.78 0.65 -11.00
N LEU A 17 3.97 1.60 -10.09
CA LEU A 17 5.23 1.81 -9.38
C LEU A 17 5.60 0.62 -8.48
N PHE A 18 4.60 -0.03 -7.90
CA PHE A 18 4.79 -1.20 -7.04
C PHE A 18 4.89 -2.53 -7.79
N GLN A 19 4.60 -2.57 -9.09
CA GLN A 19 4.60 -3.81 -9.87
C GLN A 19 5.87 -4.68 -9.69
N PRO A 20 7.09 -4.11 -9.65
CA PRO A 20 8.30 -4.90 -9.41
C PRO A 20 8.37 -5.52 -8.00
N LEU A 21 7.61 -5.01 -7.05
CA LEU A 21 7.61 -5.40 -5.64
C LEU A 21 6.49 -6.36 -5.30
N SER A 22 5.28 -6.05 -5.77
CA SER A 22 4.05 -6.82 -5.62
C SER A 22 3.23 -6.66 -6.91
N PRO A 23 3.33 -7.63 -7.85
CA PRO A 23 2.70 -7.52 -9.17
C PRO A 23 1.18 -7.45 -9.13
N ASP A 24 0.58 -7.97 -8.09
CA ASP A 24 -0.87 -8.04 -7.86
C ASP A 24 -1.36 -7.01 -6.83
N LEU A 25 -0.53 -6.00 -6.52
CA LEU A 25 -0.97 -4.92 -5.63
C LEU A 25 -2.23 -4.26 -6.16
N VAL A 26 -3.25 -4.19 -5.33
CA VAL A 26 -4.43 -3.35 -5.53
C VAL A 26 -4.43 -2.23 -4.51
N ALA A 27 -4.58 -1.00 -4.99
CA ALA A 27 -4.71 0.20 -4.18
C ALA A 27 -6.10 0.81 -4.36
N LEU A 28 -6.66 1.36 -3.28
CA LEU A 28 -7.94 2.04 -3.27
C LEU A 28 -7.85 3.31 -2.43
N GLN A 29 -8.22 4.46 -2.99
CA GLN A 29 -8.37 5.69 -2.24
C GLN A 29 -9.68 5.65 -1.45
N LEU A 30 -9.60 5.79 -0.13
CA LEU A 30 -10.75 5.74 0.77
C LEU A 30 -11.31 7.13 1.09
N SER A 31 -10.47 8.15 1.20
CA SER A 31 -10.87 9.55 1.42
C SER A 31 -11.14 10.28 0.11
N CYS A 32 -11.83 11.42 0.17
CA CYS A 32 -12.05 12.29 -0.98
C CYS A 32 -10.93 13.33 -1.10
N GLY A 33 -10.71 13.84 -2.30
CA GLY A 33 -9.70 14.84 -2.62
C GLY A 33 -8.63 14.35 -3.58
N PRO A 34 -7.81 15.25 -4.13
CA PRO A 34 -6.76 14.88 -5.07
C PRO A 34 -5.66 14.08 -4.37
N LEU A 35 -5.40 12.88 -4.87
CA LEU A 35 -4.31 12.04 -4.39
C LEU A 35 -2.97 12.64 -4.82
N LYS A 36 -2.07 12.79 -3.88
CA LYS A 36 -0.66 13.12 -4.08
C LYS A 36 0.16 12.24 -3.18
N GLY A 37 1.06 11.49 -3.77
CA GLY A 37 1.97 10.65 -3.01
C GLY A 37 3.34 10.57 -3.66
N ARG A 38 4.28 10.01 -2.93
CA ARG A 38 5.65 9.79 -3.36
C ARG A 38 6.11 8.43 -2.89
N LEU A 39 6.69 7.67 -3.80
CA LEU A 39 7.36 6.40 -3.51
C LEU A 39 8.85 6.57 -3.79
N GLN A 40 9.66 6.35 -2.78
CA GLN A 40 11.11 6.31 -2.90
C GLN A 40 11.59 4.91 -2.54
N ALA A 41 12.60 4.41 -3.25
CA ALA A 41 13.21 3.12 -2.95
C ALA A 41 14.72 3.18 -3.16
N TRP A 42 15.45 2.59 -2.23
CA TRP A 42 16.90 2.46 -2.23
C TRP A 42 17.27 1.00 -2.09
N GLY A 43 18.16 0.54 -2.95
CA GLY A 43 18.73 -0.80 -2.87
C GLY A 43 20.08 -0.75 -2.20
N PHE A 44 20.27 -1.59 -1.19
CA PHE A 44 21.51 -1.82 -0.47
C PHE A 44 21.94 -3.27 -0.66
N ASP A 45 23.14 -3.61 -0.24
CA ASP A 45 23.57 -4.99 -0.28
C ASP A 45 22.69 -5.86 0.63
N GLY A 46 21.96 -6.79 0.03
CA GLY A 46 21.08 -7.75 0.71
C GLY A 46 19.75 -7.19 1.24
N PHE A 47 19.46 -5.88 1.17
CA PHE A 47 18.16 -5.34 1.53
C PHE A 47 17.73 -4.14 0.67
N ARG A 48 16.47 -3.79 0.78
CA ARG A 48 15.87 -2.62 0.14
C ARG A 48 15.05 -1.85 1.16
N LEU A 49 15.19 -0.53 1.13
CA LEU A 49 14.37 0.42 1.86
C LEU A 49 13.39 1.08 0.88
N ASN A 50 12.11 1.12 1.25
CA ASN A 50 11.11 1.91 0.54
C ASN A 50 10.47 2.91 1.52
N LEU A 51 10.17 4.10 1.03
CA LEU A 51 9.41 5.12 1.76
C LEU A 51 8.20 5.51 0.92
N LEU A 52 7.01 5.29 1.46
CA LEU A 52 5.74 5.67 0.87
C LEU A 52 5.12 6.80 1.67
N ASN A 53 4.88 7.94 1.00
CA ASN A 53 4.14 9.06 1.55
C ASN A 53 2.83 9.25 0.78
N THR A 54 1.74 9.55 1.47
CA THR A 54 0.45 9.83 0.85
C THR A 54 -0.34 10.87 1.63
N ASN A 55 -1.01 11.78 0.92
CA ASN A 55 -1.89 12.78 1.52
C ASN A 55 -3.32 12.29 1.74
N GLN A 56 -3.68 11.13 1.18
CA GLN A 56 -5.03 10.56 1.27
C GLN A 56 -5.01 9.22 2.00
N THR A 57 -6.16 8.85 2.57
CA THR A 57 -6.35 7.51 3.15
C THR A 57 -6.38 6.48 2.05
N LEU A 58 -5.45 5.51 2.10
CA LEU A 58 -5.34 4.42 1.14
C LEU A 58 -5.59 3.07 1.80
N PHE A 59 -6.15 2.15 1.03
CA PHE A 59 -6.13 0.73 1.31
C PHE A 59 -5.27 0.05 0.26
N LEU A 60 -4.33 -0.79 0.71
CA LEU A 60 -3.40 -1.54 -0.12
C LEU A 60 -3.56 -3.02 0.18
N SER A 61 -3.65 -3.86 -0.83
CA SER A 61 -3.69 -5.32 -0.68
C SER A 61 -2.96 -6.00 -1.82
N GLY A 62 -2.28 -7.11 -1.49
CA GLY A 62 -1.56 -7.89 -2.49
C GLY A 62 -0.92 -9.14 -1.88
N SER A 63 -0.34 -9.98 -2.73
CA SER A 63 0.41 -11.14 -2.29
C SER A 63 1.77 -10.76 -1.72
N ARG A 64 2.27 -11.61 -0.85
CA ARG A 64 3.64 -11.53 -0.32
C ARG A 64 4.49 -12.62 -0.97
N ARG A 65 5.73 -12.28 -1.25
CA ARG A 65 6.75 -13.28 -1.54
C ARG A 65 7.18 -13.91 -0.21
N HIS A 66 7.33 -15.21 -0.15
CA HIS A 66 7.80 -15.93 1.04
C HIS A 66 9.23 -15.53 1.44
N GLU A 67 10.01 -15.10 0.49
CA GLU A 67 11.30 -14.45 0.66
C GLU A 67 11.30 -13.17 -0.17
N PRO A 68 11.72 -12.08 0.33
CA PRO A 68 12.36 -11.71 1.59
C PRO A 68 11.41 -11.40 2.75
N CYS A 69 11.95 -11.23 3.96
CA CYS A 69 11.21 -10.67 5.08
C CYS A 69 10.92 -9.18 4.83
N THR A 70 9.69 -8.74 5.07
CA THR A 70 9.28 -7.35 4.96
C THR A 70 8.94 -6.81 6.34
N LEU A 71 9.58 -5.71 6.71
CA LEU A 71 9.34 -4.99 7.96
C LEU A 71 8.76 -3.62 7.61
N ALA A 72 7.56 -3.33 8.08
CA ALA A 72 6.92 -2.04 7.84
C ALA A 72 6.90 -1.23 9.14
N LEU A 73 7.30 0.03 9.04
CA LEU A 73 7.42 0.99 10.13
C LEU A 73 6.66 2.27 9.75
N PRO A 74 5.55 2.60 10.43
CA PRO A 74 5.00 3.95 10.37
C PRO A 74 6.00 4.97 10.94
N LEU A 75 6.18 6.11 10.27
CA LEU A 75 7.11 7.14 10.70
C LEU A 75 6.43 8.30 11.44
N ASN A 76 5.12 8.38 11.31
CA ASN A 76 4.32 9.38 12.01
C ASN A 76 3.17 8.72 12.77
N PRO A 77 2.78 9.27 13.93
CA PRO A 77 1.63 8.78 14.68
C PRO A 77 0.36 8.97 13.87
N SER A 78 -0.59 8.10 14.11
CA SER A 78 -1.96 8.29 13.68
C SER A 78 -2.88 8.02 14.85
N GLU A 79 -3.79 8.93 15.13
CA GLU A 79 -4.70 8.84 16.26
C GLU A 79 -6.07 8.26 15.86
N GLY A 80 -6.67 7.52 16.78
CA GLY A 80 -8.05 7.06 16.74
C GLY A 80 -8.37 5.98 15.68
N GLU A 81 -9.63 5.90 15.27
CA GLU A 81 -10.14 4.93 14.29
C GLU A 81 -9.51 5.06 12.88
N VAL A 82 -8.85 6.18 12.61
CA VAL A 82 -8.22 6.51 11.32
C VAL A 82 -6.77 6.04 11.26
N GLY A 83 -6.29 5.30 12.26
CA GLY A 83 -4.92 4.83 12.35
C GLY A 83 -4.48 3.87 11.24
N TYR A 84 -3.18 3.56 11.25
CA TYR A 84 -2.64 2.47 10.46
C TYR A 84 -3.29 1.15 10.86
N LYS A 85 -3.74 0.36 9.89
CA LYS A 85 -4.24 -1.01 10.14
C LYS A 85 -3.51 -2.00 9.24
N ALA A 86 -3.19 -3.14 9.82
CA ALA A 86 -2.70 -4.29 9.09
C ALA A 86 -3.60 -5.48 9.37
N GLN A 87 -4.09 -6.14 8.33
CA GLN A 87 -5.00 -7.28 8.43
C GLN A 87 -6.25 -6.98 9.27
N GLY A 88 -6.80 -5.76 9.09
CA GLY A 88 -7.97 -5.28 9.82
C GLY A 88 -7.71 -4.82 11.25
N ILE A 89 -6.54 -5.08 11.83
CA ILE A 89 -6.18 -4.69 13.20
C ILE A 89 -5.44 -3.35 13.20
N THR A 90 -5.81 -2.48 14.15
CA THR A 90 -5.09 -1.23 14.40
C THR A 90 -3.67 -1.54 14.90
N MET A 91 -2.69 -0.92 14.28
CA MET A 91 -1.30 -1.09 14.66
C MET A 91 -0.99 -0.35 15.96
N PRO A 92 -0.14 -0.93 16.81
CA PRO A 92 0.43 -0.19 17.92
C PRO A 92 1.29 0.96 17.42
N TRP A 93 1.37 2.03 18.20
CA TRP A 93 2.28 3.13 17.97
C TRP A 93 3.13 3.38 19.22
N PRO A 94 4.44 3.43 19.09
CA PRO A 94 5.24 3.06 17.91
C PRO A 94 5.27 1.54 17.69
N GLY A 95 5.36 1.09 16.44
CA GLY A 95 5.33 -0.34 16.16
C GLY A 95 5.92 -0.73 14.81
N LEU A 96 6.26 -2.01 14.72
CA LEU A 96 6.68 -2.71 13.50
C LEU A 96 5.62 -3.73 13.10
N MET A 97 5.46 -3.95 11.81
CA MET A 97 4.54 -4.96 11.29
C MET A 97 5.06 -5.66 10.04
N GLY A 98 4.37 -6.71 9.63
CA GLY A 98 4.58 -7.36 8.35
C GLY A 98 5.70 -8.39 8.33
N TYR A 99 6.27 -8.75 9.45
CA TYR A 99 7.44 -9.62 9.53
C TYR A 99 7.14 -11.13 9.63
N ASN A 100 5.90 -11.51 9.90
CA ASN A 100 5.56 -12.93 10.04
C ASN A 100 5.78 -13.71 8.75
N ARG A 101 6.42 -14.87 8.87
CA ARG A 101 6.77 -15.73 7.73
C ARG A 101 5.58 -16.51 7.15
N GLY A 102 4.55 -16.74 7.96
CA GLY A 102 3.36 -17.49 7.53
C GLY A 102 2.36 -16.67 6.71
N LEU A 103 2.58 -15.36 6.58
CA LEU A 103 1.70 -14.51 5.79
C LEU A 103 1.98 -14.65 4.30
N ILE A 104 0.97 -15.06 3.55
CA ILE A 104 1.01 -15.21 2.09
C ILE A 104 0.53 -13.94 1.35
N ASP A 105 -0.16 -13.07 2.05
CA ASP A 105 -0.71 -11.81 1.55
C ASP A 105 -0.66 -10.72 2.62
N PHE A 106 -0.95 -9.50 2.21
CA PHE A 106 -1.09 -8.36 3.12
C PHE A 106 -2.29 -7.52 2.74
N ASP A 107 -2.86 -6.85 3.73
CA ASP A 107 -3.71 -5.69 3.56
C ASP A 107 -3.33 -4.62 4.57
N LEU A 108 -3.26 -3.38 4.09
CA LEU A 108 -2.85 -2.22 4.87
C LEU A 108 -3.84 -1.09 4.63
N LYS A 109 -4.32 -0.48 5.70
CA LYS A 109 -4.99 0.82 5.64
C LYS A 109 -4.02 1.88 6.14
N LEU A 110 -3.70 2.83 5.27
CA LEU A 110 -2.84 3.97 5.56
C LEU A 110 -3.72 5.20 5.81
N PRO A 111 -3.54 5.94 6.90
CA PRO A 111 -4.27 7.19 7.15
C PRO A 111 -3.86 8.28 6.16
N ALA A 112 -4.66 9.36 6.07
CA ALA A 112 -4.25 10.56 5.36
C ALA A 112 -2.98 11.15 6.01
N GLY A 113 -2.03 11.57 5.20
CA GLY A 113 -0.72 12.05 5.67
C GLY A 113 0.25 10.93 6.08
N ALA A 114 -0.06 9.68 5.78
CA ALA A 114 0.78 8.55 6.15
C ALA A 114 2.20 8.66 5.57
N GLN A 115 3.16 8.29 6.41
CA GLN A 115 4.56 8.06 6.06
C GLN A 115 4.93 6.65 6.51
N LEU A 116 5.12 5.74 5.57
CA LEU A 116 5.42 4.34 5.83
C LEU A 116 6.77 3.97 5.25
N ALA A 117 7.71 3.58 6.10
CA ALA A 117 8.94 2.95 5.66
C ALA A 117 8.75 1.43 5.61
N THR A 118 9.37 0.77 4.63
CA THR A 118 9.45 -0.69 4.59
C THR A 118 10.88 -1.12 4.31
N VAL A 119 11.39 -2.00 5.16
CA VAL A 119 12.67 -2.68 4.96
C VAL A 119 12.36 -4.08 4.44
N VAL A 120 12.94 -4.42 3.29
CA VAL A 120 12.78 -5.71 2.64
C VAL A 120 14.14 -6.37 2.59
N ILE A 121 14.35 -7.39 3.42
CA ILE A 121 15.66 -8.04 3.60
C ILE A 121 15.58 -9.54 3.29
N SER A 122 16.56 -10.08 2.55
CA SER A 122 16.65 -11.51 2.34
C SER A 122 17.06 -12.24 3.61
N LYS A 123 16.61 -13.48 3.77
CA LYS A 123 17.00 -14.32 4.91
C LYS A 123 18.52 -14.49 4.97
N ALA A 124 19.17 -14.68 3.83
CA ALA A 124 20.61 -14.84 3.74
C ALA A 124 21.33 -13.58 4.26
N ALA A 125 20.95 -12.39 3.76
CA ALA A 125 21.55 -11.13 4.19
C ALA A 125 21.29 -10.82 5.67
N TRP A 126 20.16 -11.26 6.19
CA TRP A 126 19.85 -11.13 7.62
C TRP A 126 20.76 -12.01 8.48
N LEU A 127 20.91 -13.29 8.11
CA LEU A 127 21.76 -14.24 8.83
C LEU A 127 23.25 -13.87 8.74
N ASP A 128 23.69 -13.36 7.59
CA ASP A 128 25.07 -12.98 7.33
C ASP A 128 25.51 -11.80 8.20
N ARG A 129 24.64 -10.80 8.35
CA ARG A 129 24.89 -9.62 9.18
C ARG A 129 24.74 -9.86 10.66
N HIS A 130 23.96 -10.85 11.05
CA HIS A 130 23.67 -11.10 12.46
C HIS A 130 24.55 -12.20 13.07
N GLY A 131 25.26 -12.94 12.23
CA GLY A 131 25.90 -14.18 12.62
C GLY A 131 24.84 -15.23 13.04
N GLN A 132 25.27 -16.43 13.40
CA GLN A 132 24.37 -17.51 13.85
C GLN A 132 23.72 -17.25 15.23
N ARG A 133 23.64 -15.99 15.66
CA ARG A 133 23.04 -15.56 16.92
C ARG A 133 21.65 -14.96 16.68
N ASP A 134 20.78 -15.67 15.98
CA ASP A 134 19.35 -15.37 16.08
C ASP A 134 18.94 -15.52 17.54
N GLY A 135 18.63 -14.41 18.19
CA GLY A 135 18.16 -14.46 19.57
C GLY A 135 16.85 -15.24 19.63
N PRO A 136 16.63 -16.04 20.67
CA PRO A 136 15.44 -16.89 20.78
C PRO A 136 14.13 -16.11 20.75
N LEU A 137 14.12 -14.83 21.14
CA LEU A 137 12.93 -13.97 21.10
C LEU A 137 12.55 -13.56 19.68
N MET A 138 13.53 -13.22 18.86
CA MET A 138 13.28 -12.78 17.49
C MET A 138 12.67 -13.91 16.66
N LEU A 139 13.24 -15.10 16.66
CA LEU A 139 12.72 -16.26 15.94
C LEU A 139 11.29 -16.60 16.37
N LYS A 140 11.03 -16.63 17.68
CA LYS A 140 9.71 -16.86 18.23
C LYS A 140 8.70 -15.81 17.74
N ARG A 141 9.08 -14.51 17.77
CA ARG A 141 8.21 -13.41 17.31
C ARG A 141 7.90 -13.50 15.83
N TRP A 142 8.86 -13.90 15.01
CA TRP A 142 8.66 -14.06 13.56
C TRP A 142 7.68 -15.17 13.18
N GLU A 143 7.54 -16.18 14.04
CA GLU A 143 6.62 -17.29 13.82
C GLU A 143 5.23 -17.04 14.44
N GLU A 144 5.19 -16.45 15.63
CA GLU A 144 3.96 -16.35 16.43
C GLU A 144 3.21 -15.03 16.30
N SER A 145 3.86 -13.95 15.81
CA SER A 145 3.28 -12.62 15.76
C SER A 145 3.56 -11.89 14.46
N ASN A 146 2.83 -10.80 14.22
CA ASN A 146 3.02 -9.96 13.03
C ASN A 146 3.07 -8.47 13.34
N GLN A 147 2.86 -8.10 14.57
CA GLN A 147 2.95 -6.71 15.05
C GLN A 147 3.74 -6.69 16.35
N LEU A 148 4.66 -5.76 16.43
CA LEU A 148 5.53 -5.54 17.57
C LEU A 148 5.38 -4.09 18.02
N GLU A 149 4.99 -3.87 19.27
CA GLU A 149 5.07 -2.56 19.90
C GLU A 149 6.51 -2.27 20.30
N VAL A 150 7.05 -1.14 19.84
CA VAL A 150 8.45 -0.77 20.03
C VAL A 150 8.53 0.32 21.09
N ARG A 151 9.39 0.16 22.10
CA ARG A 151 9.60 1.23 23.09
C ARG A 151 10.17 2.48 22.45
N THR A 152 9.73 3.65 22.94
CA THR A 152 10.11 4.97 22.39
C THR A 152 11.61 5.15 22.16
N PRO A 153 12.53 4.81 23.08
CA PRO A 153 13.97 4.97 22.82
C PRO A 153 14.48 4.13 21.63
N LEU A 154 14.00 2.91 21.49
CA LEU A 154 14.37 2.05 20.36
C LEU A 154 13.74 2.53 19.04
N ARG A 155 12.52 3.04 19.10
CA ARG A 155 11.88 3.67 17.95
C ARG A 155 12.66 4.90 17.48
N ASP A 156 13.09 5.76 18.41
CA ASP A 156 13.82 6.99 18.10
C ASP A 156 15.19 6.65 17.48
N GLU A 157 15.84 5.61 17.98
CA GLU A 157 17.07 5.10 17.39
C GLU A 157 16.85 4.58 15.98
N LEU A 158 15.87 3.69 15.81
CA LEU A 158 15.52 3.10 14.52
C LEU A 158 15.15 4.19 13.50
N GLN A 159 14.37 5.19 13.90
CA GLN A 159 14.01 6.30 13.04
C GLN A 159 15.22 7.16 12.67
N ARG A 160 16.15 7.38 13.60
CA ARG A 160 17.39 8.14 13.36
C ARG A 160 18.26 7.41 12.32
N GLN A 161 18.47 6.10 12.47
CA GLN A 161 19.25 5.30 11.53
C GLN A 161 18.59 5.27 10.15
N LEU A 162 17.26 5.11 10.10
CA LEU A 162 16.49 5.16 8.86
C LEU A 162 16.65 6.51 8.15
N MET A 163 16.54 7.62 8.89
CA MET A 163 16.64 8.96 8.30
C MET A 163 18.07 9.28 7.89
N ALA A 164 19.07 8.84 8.64
CA ALA A 164 20.47 8.96 8.24
C ALA A 164 20.71 8.28 6.89
N LEU A 165 20.22 7.05 6.74
CA LEU A 165 20.35 6.27 5.52
C LEU A 165 19.61 6.91 4.32
N ILE A 166 18.43 7.52 4.55
CA ILE A 166 17.68 8.23 3.51
C ILE A 166 18.39 9.51 3.06
N HIS A 167 19.04 10.23 3.97
CA HIS A 167 19.68 11.51 3.70
C HIS A 167 21.16 11.36 3.29
N SER A 168 21.77 10.20 3.51
CA SER A 168 23.16 9.98 3.08
C SER A 168 23.22 10.14 1.56
N GLN A 169 24.06 11.08 1.12
CA GLN A 169 24.35 11.29 -0.30
C GLN A 169 25.45 10.35 -0.80
N GLU A 170 25.96 9.52 0.09
CA GLU A 170 27.03 8.59 -0.18
C GLU A 170 26.53 7.37 -0.95
N ASP A 171 27.46 6.70 -1.62
CA ASP A 171 27.18 5.53 -2.44
C ASP A 171 26.37 4.49 -1.64
N PRO A 172 25.21 4.01 -2.16
CA PRO A 172 24.37 3.01 -1.48
C PRO A 172 25.09 1.70 -1.14
N GLU A 173 26.31 1.50 -1.63
CA GLU A 173 27.17 0.37 -1.29
C GLU A 173 27.94 0.54 0.04
N GLN A 174 27.87 1.71 0.70
CA GLN A 174 28.51 1.89 1.99
C GLN A 174 27.77 1.15 3.10
N THR A 175 28.45 0.19 3.69
CA THR A 175 27.90 -0.86 4.55
C THR A 175 27.59 -0.40 5.98
N GLU A 176 28.25 0.62 6.51
CA GLU A 176 28.18 0.96 7.93
C GLU A 176 26.81 1.45 8.39
N ASP A 177 26.19 2.40 7.67
CA ASP A 177 24.84 2.92 8.01
C ASP A 177 23.76 1.85 7.82
N SER A 178 23.95 0.95 6.87
CA SER A 178 23.04 -0.14 6.62
C SER A 178 23.07 -1.19 7.74
N ASP A 179 24.24 -1.48 8.28
CA ASP A 179 24.42 -2.42 9.38
C ASP A 179 23.87 -1.84 10.68
N GLN A 180 24.00 -0.51 10.90
CA GLN A 180 23.40 0.16 12.04
C GLN A 180 21.86 0.09 12.02
N LEU A 181 21.23 0.28 10.86
CA LEU A 181 19.78 0.12 10.72
C LEU A 181 19.32 -1.32 11.04
N ILE A 182 20.02 -2.30 10.51
CA ILE A 182 19.71 -3.72 10.78
C ILE A 182 19.91 -4.04 12.26
N HIS A 183 20.98 -3.55 12.88
CA HIS A 183 21.21 -3.71 14.30
C HIS A 183 20.09 -3.09 15.15
N ALA A 184 19.64 -1.88 14.82
CA ALA A 184 18.52 -1.23 15.52
C ALA A 184 17.21 -2.03 15.38
N LEU A 185 16.94 -2.61 14.20
CA LEU A 185 15.80 -3.52 14.00
C LEU A 185 15.88 -4.74 14.91
N ILE A 186 17.05 -5.36 15.00
CA ILE A 186 17.26 -6.52 15.85
C ILE A 186 17.03 -6.18 17.32
N GLN A 187 17.54 -5.05 17.79
CA GLN A 187 17.30 -4.59 19.16
C GLN A 187 15.80 -4.45 19.48
N CYS A 188 14.98 -4.00 18.50
CA CYS A 188 13.54 -3.97 18.68
C CYS A 188 12.95 -5.37 18.87
N PHE A 189 13.43 -6.36 18.11
CA PHE A 189 12.95 -7.76 18.23
C PHE A 189 13.46 -8.48 19.46
N GLU A 190 14.61 -8.15 19.97
CA GLU A 190 15.21 -8.76 21.16
C GLU A 190 14.82 -8.06 22.46
N ASP A 191 14.10 -6.93 22.41
CA ASP A 191 13.64 -6.25 23.61
C ASP A 191 12.61 -7.10 24.39
N PRO A 192 12.92 -7.61 25.58
CA PRO A 192 12.00 -8.46 26.34
C PRO A 192 10.74 -7.74 26.80
N ALA A 193 10.75 -6.40 26.85
CA ALA A 193 9.60 -5.59 27.23
C ALA A 193 8.67 -5.25 26.05
N ALA A 194 9.08 -5.52 24.82
CA ALA A 194 8.27 -5.26 23.65
C ALA A 194 7.07 -6.22 23.58
N GLN A 195 5.88 -5.66 23.40
CA GLN A 195 4.66 -6.44 23.27
C GLN A 195 4.42 -6.86 21.82
N THR A 196 3.87 -8.05 21.63
CA THR A 196 3.54 -8.59 20.33
C THR A 196 2.05 -8.84 20.21
N LEU A 197 1.50 -8.61 19.01
CA LEU A 197 0.13 -9.01 18.68
C LEU A 197 0.19 -10.25 17.77
N PRO A 198 -0.64 -11.26 18.03
CA PRO A 198 -0.70 -12.45 17.20
C PRO A 198 -1.19 -12.11 15.79
N ILE A 199 -0.98 -13.04 14.87
CA ILE A 199 -1.55 -12.92 13.53
C ILE A 199 -3.06 -12.91 13.64
N ALA A 200 -3.68 -11.83 13.14
CA ALA A 200 -5.14 -11.78 13.07
C ALA A 200 -5.66 -12.79 12.04
N LYS A 201 -6.59 -13.62 12.48
CA LYS A 201 -7.39 -14.39 11.53
C LYS A 201 -8.38 -13.43 10.88
N ARG A 202 -8.28 -13.23 9.58
CA ARG A 202 -9.26 -12.41 8.84
C ARG A 202 -10.65 -12.97 9.02
N GLU A 203 -11.59 -12.10 9.35
CA GLU A 203 -12.99 -12.43 9.32
C GLU A 203 -13.45 -12.67 7.88
N ALA A 204 -14.44 -13.56 7.71
CA ALA A 204 -14.95 -13.91 6.37
C ALA A 204 -15.44 -12.70 5.56
N ARG A 205 -16.03 -11.68 6.23
CA ARG A 205 -16.47 -10.44 5.60
C ARG A 205 -15.31 -9.55 5.15
N HIS A 206 -14.21 -9.52 5.91
CA HIS A 206 -13.01 -8.81 5.52
C HIS A 206 -12.39 -9.45 4.28
N GLN A 207 -12.24 -10.77 4.28
CA GLN A 207 -11.75 -11.49 3.10
C GLN A 207 -12.65 -11.26 1.88
N ALA A 208 -13.97 -11.33 2.05
CA ALA A 208 -14.92 -11.06 0.96
C ALA A 208 -14.79 -9.63 0.38
N ALA A 209 -14.50 -8.64 1.22
CA ALA A 209 -14.25 -7.27 0.77
C ALA A 209 -12.97 -7.16 -0.06
N ILE A 210 -11.90 -7.83 0.37
CA ILE A 210 -10.62 -7.88 -0.36
C ILE A 210 -10.79 -8.58 -1.70
N ASP A 211 -11.42 -9.76 -1.72
CA ASP A 211 -11.65 -10.53 -2.95
C ASP A 211 -12.47 -9.72 -3.96
N LEU A 212 -13.51 -9.02 -3.49
CA LEU A 212 -14.31 -8.12 -4.32
C LEU A 212 -13.48 -6.96 -4.88
N LEU A 213 -12.61 -6.35 -4.07
CA LEU A 213 -11.73 -5.27 -4.52
C LEU A 213 -10.78 -5.75 -5.62
N HIS A 214 -10.15 -6.91 -5.43
CA HIS A 214 -9.28 -7.52 -6.43
C HIS A 214 -10.04 -7.86 -7.72
N TRP A 215 -11.25 -8.42 -7.60
CA TRP A 215 -12.10 -8.66 -8.76
C TRP A 215 -12.43 -7.37 -9.52
N CYS A 216 -12.82 -6.30 -8.82
CA CYS A 216 -13.09 -4.99 -9.43
C CYS A 216 -11.87 -4.41 -10.15
N ALA A 217 -10.66 -4.57 -9.58
CA ALA A 217 -9.42 -4.10 -10.18
C ALA A 217 -9.04 -4.88 -11.45
N GLN A 218 -9.30 -6.19 -11.47
CA GLN A 218 -9.03 -7.05 -12.61
C GLN A 218 -10.08 -6.88 -13.73
N HIS A 219 -11.33 -6.54 -13.37
CA HIS A 219 -12.47 -6.44 -14.28
C HIS A 219 -13.10 -5.02 -14.28
N PRO A 220 -12.32 -3.95 -14.54
CA PRO A 220 -12.81 -2.57 -14.37
C PRO A 220 -13.94 -2.20 -15.35
N LYS A 221 -14.06 -2.88 -16.50
CA LYS A 221 -15.07 -2.61 -17.52
C LYS A 221 -16.30 -3.52 -17.42
N THR A 222 -16.17 -4.66 -16.73
CA THR A 222 -17.25 -5.65 -16.63
C THR A 222 -18.36 -5.13 -15.71
N PRO A 223 -19.64 -5.16 -16.12
CA PRO A 223 -20.74 -4.80 -15.24
C PRO A 223 -20.76 -5.68 -13.98
N LEU A 224 -20.94 -5.04 -12.83
CA LEU A 224 -21.00 -5.75 -11.55
C LEU A 224 -22.36 -6.43 -11.41
N LYS A 225 -22.37 -7.75 -11.53
CA LYS A 225 -23.50 -8.63 -11.25
C LYS A 225 -23.18 -9.48 -10.04
N ILE A 226 -23.70 -9.11 -8.90
CA ILE A 226 -23.31 -9.65 -7.61
C ILE A 226 -23.50 -11.17 -7.51
N GLU A 227 -24.51 -11.72 -8.20
CA GLU A 227 -24.80 -13.15 -8.23
C GLU A 227 -23.72 -13.94 -8.99
N GLU A 228 -23.20 -13.38 -10.08
CA GLU A 228 -22.14 -13.99 -10.88
C GLU A 228 -20.81 -13.91 -10.13
N ILE A 229 -20.47 -12.74 -9.57
CA ILE A 229 -19.26 -12.51 -8.81
C ILE A 229 -19.23 -13.37 -7.54
N SER A 230 -20.32 -13.46 -6.82
CA SER A 230 -20.47 -14.30 -5.63
C SER A 230 -20.06 -15.76 -5.87
N ARG A 231 -20.42 -16.29 -7.06
CA ARG A 231 -20.03 -17.65 -7.47
C ARG A 231 -18.57 -17.74 -7.92
N GLU A 232 -18.12 -16.75 -8.67
CA GLU A 232 -16.77 -16.71 -9.24
C GLU A 232 -15.68 -16.64 -8.16
N ILE A 233 -15.89 -15.80 -7.14
CA ILE A 233 -14.92 -15.61 -6.04
C ILE A 233 -15.28 -16.40 -4.78
N PHE A 234 -16.23 -17.32 -4.85
CA PHE A 234 -16.66 -18.21 -3.74
C PHE A 234 -17.05 -17.47 -2.45
N GLN A 235 -17.67 -16.30 -2.58
CA GLN A 235 -18.12 -15.49 -1.45
C GLN A 235 -19.64 -15.34 -1.43
N SER A 236 -20.26 -15.30 -0.24
CA SER A 236 -21.69 -15.05 -0.16
C SER A 236 -22.04 -13.60 -0.52
N ARG A 237 -23.21 -13.39 -1.16
CA ARG A 237 -23.69 -12.03 -1.47
C ARG A 237 -23.76 -11.13 -0.23
N THR A 238 -24.20 -11.67 0.89
CA THR A 238 -24.27 -10.96 2.16
C THR A 238 -22.87 -10.53 2.62
N SER A 239 -21.89 -11.42 2.56
CA SER A 239 -20.50 -11.10 2.92
C SER A 239 -19.91 -10.03 2.02
N LEU A 240 -20.17 -10.07 0.70
CA LEU A 240 -19.72 -9.05 -0.24
C LEU A 240 -20.29 -7.67 0.10
N PHE A 241 -21.60 -7.58 0.37
CA PHE A 241 -22.21 -6.30 0.72
C PHE A 241 -21.77 -5.77 2.09
N GLN A 242 -21.81 -6.62 3.11
CA GLN A 242 -21.47 -6.21 4.47
C GLN A 242 -19.98 -5.92 4.59
N GLY A 243 -19.12 -6.79 4.07
CA GLY A 243 -17.66 -6.59 4.07
C GLY A 243 -17.26 -5.31 3.35
N SER A 244 -17.81 -5.05 2.17
CA SER A 244 -17.52 -3.81 1.42
C SER A 244 -17.94 -2.56 2.21
N LYS A 245 -19.12 -2.58 2.88
CA LYS A 245 -19.57 -1.47 3.73
C LYS A 245 -18.75 -1.31 5.00
N GLU A 246 -18.41 -2.42 5.68
CA GLU A 246 -17.66 -2.41 6.93
C GLU A 246 -16.22 -1.88 6.71
N HIS A 247 -15.53 -2.39 5.68
CA HIS A 247 -14.10 -2.10 5.48
C HIS A 247 -13.84 -0.88 4.60
N PHE A 248 -14.67 -0.65 3.56
CA PHE A 248 -14.45 0.44 2.61
C PHE A 248 -15.48 1.56 2.70
N LYS A 249 -16.51 1.42 3.54
CA LYS A 249 -17.66 2.35 3.66
C LYS A 249 -18.38 2.56 2.32
N ARG A 250 -18.37 1.53 1.46
CA ARG A 250 -18.94 1.55 0.11
C ARG A 250 -19.70 0.27 -0.16
N THR A 251 -20.80 0.37 -0.89
CA THR A 251 -21.46 -0.80 -1.47
C THR A 251 -20.57 -1.43 -2.56
N PRO A 252 -20.78 -2.69 -2.95
CA PRO A 252 -20.04 -3.30 -4.07
C PRO A 252 -20.01 -2.45 -5.35
N LEU A 253 -21.14 -1.86 -5.72
CA LEU A 253 -21.25 -1.00 -6.90
C LEU A 253 -20.46 0.32 -6.75
N GLU A 254 -20.49 0.92 -5.56
CA GLU A 254 -19.68 2.12 -5.26
C GLU A 254 -18.20 1.80 -5.24
N LEU A 255 -17.81 0.62 -4.75
CA LEU A 255 -16.43 0.14 -4.77
C LEU A 255 -15.93 0.01 -6.22
N GLN A 256 -16.66 -0.69 -7.07
CA GLN A 256 -16.30 -0.81 -8.49
C GLN A 256 -16.22 0.57 -9.18
N ARG A 257 -17.15 1.46 -8.88
CA ARG A 257 -17.12 2.83 -9.42
C ARG A 257 -15.86 3.58 -8.98
N SER A 258 -15.44 3.43 -7.72
CA SER A 258 -14.22 4.08 -7.23
C SER A 258 -12.99 3.58 -7.97
N VAL A 259 -12.86 2.28 -8.19
CA VAL A 259 -11.78 1.69 -8.99
C VAL A 259 -11.78 2.24 -10.42
N ARG A 260 -12.97 2.34 -11.04
CA ARG A 260 -13.10 2.89 -12.39
C ARG A 260 -12.79 4.39 -12.47
N LEU A 261 -13.19 5.17 -11.46
CA LEU A 261 -12.88 6.60 -11.37
C LEU A 261 -11.37 6.83 -11.29
N ASP A 262 -10.68 6.02 -10.47
CA ASP A 262 -9.22 6.09 -10.35
C ASP A 262 -8.52 5.74 -11.68
N ARG A 263 -9.00 4.73 -12.39
CA ARG A 263 -8.45 4.37 -13.71
C ARG A 263 -8.66 5.48 -14.74
N VAL A 264 -9.83 6.14 -14.73
CA VAL A 264 -10.06 7.32 -15.56
C VAL A 264 -9.08 8.44 -15.18
N ARG A 265 -8.89 8.69 -13.89
CA ARG A 265 -7.94 9.70 -13.41
C ARG A 265 -6.53 9.43 -13.93
N GLN A 266 -6.06 8.21 -13.84
CA GLN A 266 -4.75 7.81 -14.40
C GLN A 266 -4.66 8.13 -15.89
N LEU A 267 -5.68 7.75 -16.67
CA LEU A 267 -5.71 8.04 -18.10
C LEU A 267 -5.73 9.56 -18.40
N LEU A 268 -6.43 10.35 -17.58
CA LEU A 268 -6.43 11.81 -17.71
C LEU A 268 -5.06 12.43 -17.44
N LEU A 269 -4.32 11.90 -16.49
CA LEU A 269 -2.99 12.38 -16.09
C LEU A 269 -1.87 11.89 -17.03
N ASN A 270 -1.98 10.68 -17.55
CA ASN A 270 -0.92 10.04 -18.34
C ASN A 270 -1.13 10.22 -19.86
N ARG A 271 -0.55 11.29 -20.42
CA ARG A 271 -0.63 11.60 -21.86
C ARG A 271 -0.11 10.45 -22.75
N LYS A 272 1.00 9.83 -22.36
CA LYS A 272 1.61 8.73 -23.15
C LYS A 272 0.67 7.53 -23.22
N GLN A 273 0.09 7.16 -22.09
CA GLN A 273 -0.84 6.04 -22.02
C GLN A 273 -2.14 6.30 -22.82
N ARG A 274 -2.67 7.54 -22.77
CA ARG A 274 -3.81 7.97 -23.60
C ARG A 274 -3.50 7.81 -25.08
N HIS A 275 -2.39 8.38 -25.51
CA HIS A 275 -1.98 8.34 -26.92
C HIS A 275 -1.82 6.90 -27.42
N ASN A 276 -1.19 6.03 -26.64
CA ASN A 276 -1.02 4.61 -26.99
C ASN A 276 -2.35 3.87 -27.13
N GLN A 277 -3.42 4.35 -26.48
CA GLN A 277 -4.76 3.77 -26.56
C GLN A 277 -5.68 4.52 -27.54
N GLY A 278 -5.17 5.50 -28.29
CA GLY A 278 -5.95 6.31 -29.21
C GLY A 278 -6.98 7.23 -28.55
N LEU A 279 -6.82 7.53 -27.26
CA LEU A 279 -7.75 8.36 -26.48
C LEU A 279 -7.29 9.82 -26.50
N THR A 280 -8.12 10.72 -26.99
CA THR A 280 -7.76 12.14 -27.16
C THR A 280 -8.31 13.03 -26.06
N GLY A 281 -9.51 12.76 -25.59
CA GLY A 281 -10.21 13.61 -24.64
C GLY A 281 -10.98 12.84 -23.56
N VAL A 282 -11.64 13.62 -22.69
CA VAL A 282 -12.45 13.07 -21.59
C VAL A 282 -13.51 12.10 -22.13
N SER A 283 -14.17 12.46 -23.25
CA SER A 283 -15.24 11.65 -23.84
C SER A 283 -14.77 10.25 -24.25
N ASP A 284 -13.63 10.17 -24.93
CA ASP A 284 -13.08 8.91 -25.42
C ASP A 284 -12.73 7.99 -24.25
N ILE A 285 -12.16 8.59 -23.18
CA ILE A 285 -11.79 7.85 -21.97
C ILE A 285 -13.04 7.29 -21.27
N LEU A 286 -14.12 8.08 -21.18
CA LEU A 286 -15.36 7.66 -20.55
C LEU A 286 -16.03 6.52 -21.32
N GLU A 287 -16.09 6.63 -22.64
CA GLU A 287 -16.61 5.57 -23.51
C GLU A 287 -15.77 4.29 -23.38
N ALA A 288 -14.44 4.41 -23.46
CA ALA A 288 -13.52 3.28 -23.30
C ALA A 288 -13.64 2.60 -21.93
N MET A 289 -14.05 3.33 -20.89
CA MET A 289 -14.28 2.82 -19.54
C MET A 289 -15.74 2.44 -19.28
N GLY A 290 -16.64 2.51 -20.28
CA GLY A 290 -18.03 2.07 -20.20
C GLY A 290 -18.92 2.99 -19.34
N PHE A 291 -18.66 4.29 -19.33
CA PHE A 291 -19.54 5.28 -18.71
C PHE A 291 -20.54 5.79 -19.73
N SER A 292 -21.84 5.64 -19.43
CA SER A 292 -22.92 6.04 -20.34
C SER A 292 -23.36 7.49 -20.20
N SER A 293 -23.11 8.13 -19.06
CA SER A 293 -23.55 9.50 -18.76
C SER A 293 -22.38 10.39 -18.32
N ARG A 294 -22.07 11.39 -19.15
CA ARG A 294 -20.98 12.35 -18.89
C ARG A 294 -21.23 13.25 -17.67
N SER A 295 -22.46 13.75 -17.53
CA SER A 295 -22.83 14.66 -16.43
C SER A 295 -22.80 13.94 -15.08
N HIS A 296 -23.36 12.74 -15.00
CA HIS A 296 -23.29 11.92 -13.78
C HIS A 296 -21.87 11.51 -13.43
N PHE A 297 -21.03 11.26 -14.43
CA PHE A 297 -19.62 10.97 -14.22
C PHE A 297 -18.89 12.19 -13.67
N ALA A 298 -19.02 13.36 -14.33
CA ALA A 298 -18.32 14.58 -13.93
C ALA A 298 -18.62 14.96 -12.47
N HIS A 299 -19.91 14.92 -12.08
CA HIS A 299 -20.32 15.19 -10.71
C HIS A 299 -19.67 14.22 -9.69
N ARG A 300 -19.65 12.92 -10.00
CA ARG A 300 -19.02 11.92 -9.10
C ARG A 300 -17.51 12.04 -9.04
N TYR A 301 -16.90 12.37 -10.17
CA TYR A 301 -15.46 12.62 -10.24
C TYR A 301 -15.09 13.81 -9.37
N GLU A 302 -15.84 14.92 -9.50
CA GLU A 302 -15.66 16.11 -8.67
C GLU A 302 -15.88 15.82 -7.17
N GLN A 303 -16.95 15.10 -6.83
CA GLN A 303 -17.18 14.67 -5.43
C GLN A 303 -16.03 13.86 -4.87
N HIS A 304 -15.39 13.01 -5.68
CA HIS A 304 -14.34 12.12 -5.22
C HIS A 304 -12.96 12.78 -5.20
N PHE A 305 -12.62 13.56 -6.24
CA PHE A 305 -11.28 14.14 -6.39
C PHE A 305 -11.23 15.66 -6.14
N HIS A 306 -12.35 16.33 -5.88
CA HIS A 306 -12.48 17.78 -5.69
C HIS A 306 -11.91 18.58 -6.88
N GLU A 307 -12.01 18.02 -8.07
CA GLU A 307 -11.67 18.66 -9.34
C GLU A 307 -12.48 18.04 -10.48
N LEU A 308 -12.66 18.78 -11.56
CA LEU A 308 -13.37 18.29 -12.74
C LEU A 308 -12.45 17.47 -13.65
N PRO A 309 -12.99 16.51 -14.44
CA PRO A 309 -12.17 15.68 -15.34
C PRO A 309 -11.35 16.50 -16.35
N HIS A 310 -11.89 17.60 -16.85
CA HIS A 310 -11.17 18.46 -17.81
C HIS A 310 -10.03 19.23 -17.14
N GLU A 311 -10.16 19.61 -15.86
CA GLU A 311 -9.09 20.26 -15.09
C GLU A 311 -7.93 19.30 -14.90
N THR A 312 -8.23 18.03 -14.55
CA THR A 312 -7.21 16.97 -14.46
C THR A 312 -6.50 16.78 -15.81
N LEU A 313 -7.26 16.73 -16.90
CA LEU A 313 -6.69 16.59 -18.26
C LEU A 313 -5.77 17.76 -18.61
N ASN A 314 -6.20 19.00 -18.33
CA ASN A 314 -5.42 20.21 -18.63
C ASN A 314 -4.09 20.25 -17.86
N ARG A 315 -4.06 19.80 -16.60
CA ARG A 315 -2.80 19.67 -15.85
C ARG A 315 -1.79 18.76 -16.52
N SER A 316 -2.24 17.72 -17.20
CA SER A 316 -1.35 16.82 -17.93
C SER A 316 -0.70 17.45 -19.16
N HIS A 317 -1.27 18.52 -19.66
CA HIS A 317 -0.71 19.29 -20.79
C HIS A 317 0.32 20.33 -20.33
N THR A 318 0.22 20.81 -19.09
CA THR A 318 1.16 21.81 -18.51
C THR A 318 2.41 21.19 -17.89
N LYS A 319 2.37 19.92 -17.52
CA LYS A 319 3.56 19.14 -17.14
C LYS A 319 4.24 18.66 -18.44
N ALA A 320 4.95 19.56 -19.13
CA ALA A 320 5.87 19.18 -20.22
C ALA A 320 7.06 18.36 -19.68
N PRO A 321 7.67 17.49 -20.51
CA PRO A 321 8.72 16.56 -20.09
C PRO A 321 9.96 17.26 -19.56
#